data_b00dbe0f9c5ff7964ed861d50657afda
#
_entry.id   b00dbe0f9c5ff7964ed861d50657afda
#
_cell.length_a   1.000
_cell.length_b   1.000
_cell.length_c   1.000
_cell.angle_alpha   90.00
_cell.angle_beta   90.00
_cell.angle_gamma   90.00
#
_symmetry.space_group_name_H-M   'P 1'
#
loop_
_entity.id
_entity.type
_entity.pdbx_description
1 polymer ?
#
loop_
_entity_poly.entity_id
_entity_poly.type
_entity_poly.pdbx_seq_one_letter_code
_entity_poly.pdbx_strand_id
1 'polypeptide(L)'
;MSKSKKNNLAKIILPSIIIFFTAILLLSLPVLLNYNSIQNVIEKKVSSEFKINLKILDDISLKIFPRPHYLVKKANLDLDLENEKSSIIKTQNLKIYIPLRKIYSKSNINIKEIEIEKANIYFKLNDVLDFKNHLYYKINKPIYIKKSKFFLVDENNETIFISPIKKINYHINTNNNSKELIIKGNLFDIDYSSFWKRSYKEPSISFNEIKFKNPNLFIKNFFSYKDKSNFSGKSSINFLNEDIVINYIIKDKKIFINSPDKSKNQKIKINSIIELEPFYIESTIDISKKDNNFLIDNLLYFILNSNEYLGNINGKLTLALNNLQNSIINDGKINFSINEQFVKLENSVFEIKGIGKIKSDFRYYENQGDLIFTSENVFEITNVKEFSKKFQISSKRLKNIKTIYFDLEKNIDNNEISISNIYLNKVNEDPVSDEFYIIENLQVLKNLIRKLLL
;
A
#
# COMPACT_ATOMS: atom_id res chain seq x y z
N MET A 1 68.66 30.36 5.16
CA MET A 1 68.31 28.92 5.34
C MET A 1 66.94 28.53 4.73
N SER A 2 66.64 28.79 3.43
CA SER A 2 65.31 28.54 2.89
C SER A 2 65.28 27.80 1.53
N LYS A 3 66.43 27.53 0.91
CA LYS A 3 66.48 26.84 -0.41
C LYS A 3 66.47 25.31 -0.37
N SER A 4 66.79 24.66 0.77
CA SER A 4 66.92 23.21 0.89
C SER A 4 65.55 22.47 1.04
N LYS A 5 64.55 23.09 1.63
CA LYS A 5 63.24 22.45 1.83
C LYS A 5 62.39 22.32 0.54
N LYS A 6 62.52 23.25 -0.42
CA LYS A 6 61.75 23.19 -1.70
C LYS A 6 62.21 22.04 -2.62
N ASN A 7 63.48 21.70 -2.61
CA ASN A 7 64.01 20.61 -3.46
C ASN A 7 63.58 19.21 -3.01
N ASN A 8 63.35 19.02 -1.70
CA ASN A 8 62.91 17.71 -1.20
C ASN A 8 61.40 17.45 -1.46
N LEU A 9 60.61 18.49 -1.46
CA LEU A 9 59.16 18.35 -1.80
C LEU A 9 58.97 17.94 -3.28
N ALA A 10 59.69 18.58 -4.20
CA ALA A 10 59.67 18.21 -5.62
C ALA A 10 60.14 16.78 -5.90
N LYS A 11 61.13 16.29 -5.14
CA LYS A 11 61.62 14.92 -5.25
C LYS A 11 60.64 13.85 -4.79
N ILE A 12 59.66 14.20 -3.96
CA ILE A 12 58.59 13.29 -3.51
C ILE A 12 57.35 13.44 -4.38
N ILE A 13 56.97 14.67 -4.77
CA ILE A 13 55.79 14.95 -5.55
C ILE A 13 55.90 14.36 -6.97
N LEU A 14 57.01 14.55 -7.64
CA LEU A 14 57.18 14.08 -9.03
C LEU A 14 57.04 12.56 -9.17
N PRO A 15 57.72 11.70 -8.38
CA PRO A 15 57.50 10.25 -8.46
C PRO A 15 56.09 9.85 -8.05
N SER A 16 55.45 10.55 -7.08
CA SER A 16 54.07 10.29 -6.70
C SER A 16 53.06 10.58 -7.85
N ILE A 17 53.28 11.65 -8.60
CA ILE A 17 52.52 11.98 -9.80
C ILE A 17 52.71 10.92 -10.89
N ILE A 18 53.94 10.50 -11.13
CA ILE A 18 54.26 9.45 -12.12
C ILE A 18 53.57 8.13 -11.74
N ILE A 19 53.69 7.71 -10.47
CA ILE A 19 53.03 6.51 -9.98
C ILE A 19 51.51 6.61 -10.12
N PHE A 20 50.93 7.78 -9.81
CA PHE A 20 49.51 8.02 -9.94
C PHE A 20 49.03 7.90 -11.40
N PHE A 21 49.74 8.57 -12.34
CA PHE A 21 49.39 8.48 -13.77
C PHE A 21 49.59 7.08 -14.34
N THR A 22 50.66 6.40 -13.93
CA THR A 22 50.90 5.00 -14.32
C THR A 22 49.81 4.07 -13.78
N ALA A 23 49.39 4.25 -12.54
CA ALA A 23 48.28 3.50 -11.97
C ALA A 23 46.96 3.75 -12.72
N ILE A 24 46.66 5.01 -13.07
CA ILE A 24 45.46 5.35 -13.89
C ILE A 24 45.58 4.68 -15.27
N LEU A 25 46.70 4.76 -15.93
CA LEU A 25 46.92 4.14 -17.23
C LEU A 25 46.74 2.62 -17.17
N LEU A 26 47.37 1.95 -16.21
CA LEU A 26 47.17 0.52 -16.00
C LEU A 26 45.71 0.18 -15.73
N LEU A 27 45.02 0.91 -14.88
CA LEU A 27 43.60 0.70 -14.63
C LEU A 27 42.69 0.96 -15.86
N SER A 28 43.09 1.85 -16.77
CA SER A 28 42.29 2.18 -17.98
C SER A 28 42.43 1.13 -19.10
N LEU A 29 43.58 0.43 -19.18
CA LEU A 29 43.82 -0.57 -20.24
C LEU A 29 42.67 -1.61 -20.40
N PRO A 30 42.14 -2.22 -19.32
CA PRO A 30 41.05 -3.19 -19.44
C PRO A 30 39.77 -2.61 -20.04
N VAL A 31 39.50 -1.31 -19.88
CA VAL A 31 38.30 -0.66 -20.40
C VAL A 31 38.28 -0.63 -21.94
N LEU A 32 39.45 -0.65 -22.58
CA LEU A 32 39.64 -0.64 -24.02
C LEU A 32 39.47 -2.02 -24.67
N LEU A 33 39.38 -3.09 -23.88
CA LEU A 33 39.23 -4.44 -24.40
C LEU A 33 37.78 -4.77 -24.75
N ASN A 34 37.62 -5.55 -25.82
CA ASN A 34 36.31 -6.13 -26.15
C ASN A 34 36.03 -7.34 -25.25
N TYR A 35 34.87 -7.28 -24.58
CA TYR A 35 34.43 -8.31 -23.63
C TYR A 35 33.32 -9.24 -24.18
N ASN A 36 32.89 -9.07 -25.43
CA ASN A 36 31.87 -9.94 -26.04
C ASN A 36 32.33 -11.40 -26.10
N SER A 37 33.63 -11.64 -26.24
CA SER A 37 34.19 -13.00 -26.22
C SER A 37 33.98 -13.77 -24.90
N ILE A 38 33.70 -13.07 -23.79
CA ILE A 38 33.45 -13.69 -22.49
C ILE A 38 31.95 -13.68 -22.09
N GLN A 39 31.06 -13.30 -23.00
CA GLN A 39 29.61 -13.24 -22.75
C GLN A 39 29.10 -14.55 -22.14
N ASN A 40 29.37 -15.69 -22.78
CA ASN A 40 28.94 -17.01 -22.31
C ASN A 40 29.51 -17.36 -20.92
N VAL A 41 30.71 -16.88 -20.60
CA VAL A 41 31.34 -17.08 -19.27
C VAL A 41 30.56 -16.30 -18.22
N ILE A 42 30.21 -15.04 -18.52
CA ILE A 42 29.43 -14.18 -17.61
C ILE A 42 28.04 -14.76 -17.40
N GLU A 43 27.33 -15.13 -18.48
CA GLU A 43 26.00 -15.74 -18.42
C GLU A 43 25.99 -16.99 -17.54
N LYS A 44 26.90 -17.94 -17.81
CA LYS A 44 27.04 -19.16 -17.02
C LYS A 44 27.37 -18.84 -15.54
N LYS A 45 28.20 -17.85 -15.29
CA LYS A 45 28.63 -17.49 -13.92
C LYS A 45 27.49 -16.87 -13.14
N VAL A 46 26.72 -15.96 -13.75
CA VAL A 46 25.50 -15.40 -13.15
C VAL A 46 24.49 -16.50 -12.87
N SER A 47 24.23 -17.38 -13.82
CA SER A 47 23.30 -18.49 -13.62
C SER A 47 23.74 -19.41 -12.47
N SER A 48 25.02 -19.75 -12.38
CA SER A 48 25.52 -20.62 -11.32
C SER A 48 25.51 -19.98 -9.92
N GLU A 49 25.85 -18.68 -9.82
CA GLU A 49 26.01 -17.98 -8.53
C GLU A 49 24.75 -17.31 -8.01
N PHE A 50 23.88 -16.82 -8.91
CA PHE A 50 22.64 -16.13 -8.55
C PHE A 50 21.37 -16.97 -8.82
N LYS A 51 21.54 -18.12 -9.49
CA LYS A 51 20.41 -18.98 -9.89
C LYS A 51 19.37 -18.24 -10.75
N ILE A 52 19.88 -17.37 -11.61
CA ILE A 52 19.11 -16.54 -12.54
C ILE A 52 19.69 -16.80 -13.94
N ASN A 53 18.86 -17.21 -14.88
CA ASN A 53 19.28 -17.39 -16.26
C ASN A 53 19.44 -16.00 -16.91
N LEU A 54 20.67 -15.62 -17.21
CA LEU A 54 21.00 -14.37 -17.88
C LEU A 54 21.19 -14.60 -19.37
N LYS A 55 20.52 -13.79 -20.18
CA LYS A 55 20.76 -13.66 -21.62
C LYS A 55 21.13 -12.22 -21.95
N ILE A 56 22.36 -12.02 -22.37
CA ILE A 56 22.89 -10.71 -22.78
C ILE A 56 22.49 -10.46 -24.22
N LEU A 57 21.90 -9.30 -24.50
CA LEU A 57 21.38 -8.92 -25.80
C LEU A 57 22.15 -7.78 -26.50
N ASP A 58 23.17 -7.24 -25.81
CA ASP A 58 23.94 -6.10 -26.28
C ASP A 58 25.42 -6.25 -25.84
N ASP A 59 26.29 -5.36 -26.29
CA ASP A 59 27.70 -5.36 -26.00
C ASP A 59 28.02 -5.24 -24.51
N ILE A 60 29.11 -5.89 -24.11
CA ILE A 60 29.64 -5.84 -22.76
C ILE A 60 30.80 -4.85 -22.71
N SER A 61 30.75 -3.89 -21.80
CA SER A 61 31.83 -2.99 -21.51
C SER A 61 32.28 -3.08 -20.06
N LEU A 62 33.59 -2.98 -19.81
CA LEU A 62 34.11 -2.86 -18.46
C LEU A 62 34.13 -1.39 -18.05
N LYS A 63 33.63 -1.10 -16.86
CA LYS A 63 33.74 0.20 -16.19
C LYS A 63 34.45 0.03 -14.87
N ILE A 64 35.36 0.95 -14.54
CA ILE A 64 36.16 0.85 -13.31
C ILE A 64 35.55 1.66 -12.18
N PHE A 65 35.00 2.83 -12.49
CA PHE A 65 34.40 3.73 -11.51
C PHE A 65 32.87 3.63 -11.48
N PRO A 66 32.21 3.82 -10.30
CA PRO A 66 32.83 4.02 -8.97
C PRO A 66 33.42 2.73 -8.37
N ARG A 67 33.08 1.58 -8.89
CA ARG A 67 33.60 0.24 -8.56
C ARG A 67 33.69 -0.60 -9.83
N PRO A 68 34.68 -1.48 -10.00
CA PRO A 68 34.80 -2.29 -11.21
C PRO A 68 33.57 -3.13 -11.49
N HIS A 69 33.02 -3.01 -12.70
CA HIS A 69 31.85 -3.77 -13.13
C HIS A 69 31.80 -3.95 -14.65
N TYR A 70 31.24 -5.05 -15.07
CA TYR A 70 30.75 -5.20 -16.44
C TYR A 70 29.41 -4.51 -16.58
N LEU A 71 29.28 -3.63 -17.58
CA LEU A 71 28.05 -2.96 -17.93
C LEU A 71 27.47 -3.60 -19.21
N VAL A 72 26.23 -4.06 -19.10
CA VAL A 72 25.44 -4.61 -20.20
C VAL A 72 24.23 -3.70 -20.39
N LYS A 73 24.05 -3.14 -21.59
CA LYS A 73 22.97 -2.19 -21.87
C LYS A 73 21.60 -2.87 -21.99
N LYS A 74 21.53 -4.09 -22.55
CA LYS A 74 20.27 -4.84 -22.66
C LYS A 74 20.49 -6.29 -22.25
N ALA A 75 19.66 -6.77 -21.36
CA ALA A 75 19.66 -8.16 -20.94
C ALA A 75 18.25 -8.62 -20.52
N ASN A 76 18.01 -9.91 -20.69
CA ASN A 76 16.89 -10.62 -20.10
C ASN A 76 17.42 -11.52 -18.98
N LEU A 77 16.69 -11.51 -17.85
CA LEU A 77 16.97 -12.39 -16.74
C LEU A 77 15.70 -13.20 -16.48
N ASP A 78 15.84 -14.52 -16.54
CA ASP A 78 14.75 -15.44 -16.25
C ASP A 78 15.03 -16.14 -14.93
N LEU A 79 14.01 -16.18 -14.08
CA LEU A 79 14.06 -16.95 -12.85
C LEU A 79 13.64 -18.39 -13.19
N ASP A 80 14.50 -19.33 -12.86
CA ASP A 80 14.22 -20.75 -13.02
C ASP A 80 13.30 -21.20 -11.87
N LEU A 81 12.01 -20.91 -12.03
CA LEU A 81 10.94 -21.33 -11.12
C LEU A 81 10.45 -22.70 -11.53
N GLU A 82 10.10 -23.55 -10.55
CA GLU A 82 9.89 -25.01 -10.78
C GLU A 82 8.76 -25.36 -11.77
N ASN A 83 7.89 -24.42 -12.11
CA ASN A 83 6.67 -24.71 -12.86
C ASN A 83 6.52 -24.05 -14.24
N GLU A 84 7.41 -23.22 -14.70
CA GLU A 84 7.48 -22.71 -16.09
C GLU A 84 8.48 -21.57 -16.22
N LYS A 85 8.96 -21.28 -17.46
CA LYS A 85 9.82 -20.12 -17.79
C LYS A 85 9.02 -18.79 -17.74
N SER A 86 8.54 -18.38 -16.58
CA SER A 86 7.47 -17.38 -16.51
C SER A 86 7.84 -16.00 -16.02
N SER A 87 8.96 -15.82 -15.35
CA SER A 87 9.33 -14.48 -14.82
C SER A 87 10.43 -13.86 -15.64
N ILE A 88 10.08 -12.91 -16.49
CA ILE A 88 11.05 -12.24 -17.36
C ILE A 88 11.34 -10.85 -16.80
N ILE A 89 12.61 -10.61 -16.45
CA ILE A 89 13.13 -9.29 -16.14
C ILE A 89 13.84 -8.77 -17.39
N LYS A 90 13.26 -7.78 -18.05
CA LYS A 90 13.88 -7.07 -19.17
C LYS A 90 14.54 -5.80 -18.65
N THR A 91 15.86 -5.71 -18.74
CA THR A 91 16.61 -4.57 -18.22
C THR A 91 17.32 -3.78 -19.32
N GLN A 92 17.43 -2.47 -19.11
CA GLN A 92 18.21 -1.58 -19.98
C GLN A 92 19.63 -1.35 -19.47
N ASN A 93 19.91 -1.60 -18.20
CA ASN A 93 21.25 -1.51 -17.63
C ASN A 93 21.46 -2.59 -16.56
N LEU A 94 22.38 -3.51 -16.83
CA LEU A 94 22.82 -4.52 -15.88
C LEU A 94 24.29 -4.27 -15.56
N LYS A 95 24.62 -4.06 -14.28
CA LYS A 95 25.99 -3.92 -13.78
C LYS A 95 26.35 -5.15 -12.98
N ILE A 96 27.43 -5.81 -13.37
CA ILE A 96 27.94 -7.03 -12.73
C ILE A 96 29.26 -6.66 -12.06
N TYR A 97 29.23 -6.46 -10.73
CA TYR A 97 30.37 -6.00 -9.97
C TYR A 97 31.37 -7.12 -9.71
N ILE A 98 32.67 -6.81 -9.94
CA ILE A 98 33.77 -7.72 -9.77
C ILE A 98 34.83 -7.13 -8.80
N PRO A 99 35.67 -7.96 -8.14
CA PRO A 99 36.80 -7.47 -7.37
C PRO A 99 37.84 -6.76 -8.25
N LEU A 100 38.40 -5.65 -7.77
CA LEU A 100 39.43 -4.92 -8.50
C LEU A 100 40.58 -5.82 -8.97
N ARG A 101 41.03 -6.75 -8.12
CA ARG A 101 42.12 -7.73 -8.43
C ARG A 101 41.80 -8.67 -9.60
N LYS A 102 40.54 -8.72 -10.06
CA LYS A 102 40.06 -9.62 -11.12
C LYS A 102 39.76 -8.93 -12.44
N ILE A 103 40.05 -7.62 -12.58
CA ILE A 103 39.72 -6.86 -13.80
C ILE A 103 40.46 -7.36 -15.04
N TYR A 104 41.61 -7.98 -14.86
CA TYR A 104 42.41 -8.57 -15.96
C TYR A 104 42.10 -10.05 -16.22
N SER A 105 41.27 -10.69 -15.38
CA SER A 105 40.97 -12.12 -15.49
C SER A 105 39.76 -12.35 -16.37
N LYS A 106 39.93 -12.88 -17.58
CA LYS A 106 38.85 -13.23 -18.48
C LYS A 106 38.21 -14.61 -18.19
N SER A 107 39.01 -15.54 -17.65
CA SER A 107 38.57 -16.93 -17.42
C SER A 107 38.01 -17.18 -16.01
N ASN A 108 38.54 -16.49 -14.99
CA ASN A 108 38.15 -16.69 -13.60
C ASN A 108 37.39 -15.45 -13.05
N ILE A 109 36.17 -15.25 -13.55
CA ILE A 109 35.31 -14.16 -13.14
C ILE A 109 34.69 -14.52 -11.77
N ASN A 110 34.85 -13.63 -10.80
CA ASN A 110 34.19 -13.71 -9.51
C ASN A 110 33.20 -12.53 -9.39
N ILE A 111 31.92 -12.81 -9.31
CA ILE A 111 30.89 -11.80 -9.21
C ILE A 111 30.63 -11.52 -7.73
N LYS A 112 30.69 -10.27 -7.32
CA LYS A 112 30.35 -9.84 -5.95
C LYS A 112 28.86 -9.63 -5.77
N GLU A 113 28.26 -8.86 -6.66
CA GLU A 113 26.88 -8.42 -6.63
C GLU A 113 26.42 -8.04 -8.03
N ILE A 114 25.12 -7.98 -8.25
CA ILE A 114 24.53 -7.46 -9.46
C ILE A 114 23.61 -6.27 -9.16
N GLU A 115 23.61 -5.28 -10.07
CA GLU A 115 22.71 -4.14 -10.01
C GLU A 115 21.96 -4.04 -11.34
N ILE A 116 20.63 -4.02 -11.25
CA ILE A 116 19.70 -3.96 -12.36
C ILE A 116 19.04 -2.58 -12.35
N GLU A 117 19.10 -1.86 -13.45
CA GLU A 117 18.48 -0.54 -13.55
C GLU A 117 17.52 -0.47 -14.75
N LYS A 118 16.43 0.31 -14.57
CA LYS A 118 15.42 0.53 -15.61
C LYS A 118 14.88 -0.78 -16.18
N ALA A 119 14.50 -1.70 -15.29
CA ALA A 119 13.93 -2.98 -15.67
C ALA A 119 12.40 -2.97 -15.63
N ASN A 120 11.82 -3.75 -16.53
CA ASN A 120 10.44 -4.20 -16.44
C ASN A 120 10.45 -5.64 -15.90
N ILE A 121 9.78 -5.83 -14.77
CA ILE A 121 9.77 -7.09 -14.03
C ILE A 121 8.35 -7.65 -14.10
N TYR A 122 8.16 -8.75 -14.82
CA TYR A 122 6.86 -9.38 -15.00
C TYR A 122 6.75 -10.59 -14.09
N PHE A 123 5.70 -10.64 -13.27
CA PHE A 123 5.38 -11.77 -12.41
C PHE A 123 3.94 -12.19 -12.61
N LYS A 124 3.71 -13.48 -12.70
CA LYS A 124 2.38 -14.06 -12.54
C LYS A 124 2.05 -14.18 -11.06
N LEU A 125 0.77 -14.10 -10.71
CA LEU A 125 0.31 -14.19 -9.33
C LEU A 125 0.79 -15.48 -8.64
N ASN A 126 0.76 -16.60 -9.37
CA ASN A 126 1.20 -17.91 -8.89
C ASN A 126 2.72 -17.98 -8.62
N ASP A 127 3.52 -17.19 -9.35
CA ASP A 127 4.98 -17.18 -9.23
C ASP A 127 5.51 -16.37 -8.04
N VAL A 128 4.70 -15.54 -7.42
CA VAL A 128 5.12 -14.68 -6.30
C VAL A 128 5.70 -15.49 -5.14
N LEU A 129 5.12 -16.64 -4.88
CA LEU A 129 5.55 -17.54 -3.81
C LEU A 129 6.85 -18.26 -4.16
N ASP A 130 6.93 -18.78 -5.38
CA ASP A 130 8.10 -19.48 -5.88
C ASP A 130 9.29 -18.52 -6.01
N PHE A 131 9.05 -17.28 -6.44
CA PHE A 131 10.05 -16.21 -6.42
C PHE A 131 10.62 -15.95 -5.03
N LYS A 132 9.74 -15.85 -4.04
CA LYS A 132 10.16 -15.66 -2.65
C LYS A 132 11.02 -16.83 -2.18
N ASN A 133 10.59 -18.06 -2.45
CA ASN A 133 11.36 -19.25 -2.10
C ASN A 133 12.70 -19.27 -2.82
N HIS A 134 12.72 -18.93 -4.10
CA HIS A 134 13.93 -18.83 -4.89
C HIS A 134 14.94 -17.84 -4.29
N LEU A 135 14.49 -16.61 -3.97
CA LEU A 135 15.34 -15.62 -3.32
C LEU A 135 15.94 -16.14 -2.01
N TYR A 136 15.13 -16.72 -1.15
CA TYR A 136 15.58 -17.11 0.19
C TYR A 136 16.40 -18.40 0.22
N TYR A 137 16.14 -19.37 -0.64
CA TYR A 137 16.85 -20.65 -0.60
C TYR A 137 18.00 -20.73 -1.58
N LYS A 138 17.84 -20.18 -2.77
CA LYS A 138 18.80 -20.39 -3.87
C LYS A 138 19.82 -19.26 -4.00
N ILE A 139 19.45 -18.01 -3.69
CA ILE A 139 20.34 -16.85 -3.88
C ILE A 139 21.15 -16.55 -2.62
N ASN A 140 22.47 -16.48 -2.78
CA ASN A 140 23.42 -16.24 -1.69
C ASN A 140 24.34 -15.03 -1.95
N LYS A 141 23.96 -14.13 -2.87
CA LYS A 141 24.70 -12.92 -3.19
C LYS A 141 23.78 -11.72 -3.29
N PRO A 142 24.28 -10.49 -3.02
CA PRO A 142 23.47 -9.28 -3.09
C PRO A 142 22.95 -9.00 -4.49
N ILE A 143 21.69 -8.54 -4.55
CA ILE A 143 21.02 -8.07 -5.76
C ILE A 143 20.41 -6.71 -5.47
N TYR A 144 20.66 -5.76 -6.35
CA TYR A 144 20.10 -4.41 -6.29
C TYR A 144 19.30 -4.12 -7.55
N ILE A 145 18.09 -3.58 -7.40
CA ILE A 145 17.25 -3.14 -8.52
C ILE A 145 16.88 -1.68 -8.28
N LYS A 146 16.98 -0.84 -9.33
CA LYS A 146 16.71 0.60 -9.22
C LYS A 146 15.90 1.10 -10.40
N LYS A 147 15.05 2.12 -10.16
CA LYS A 147 14.30 2.84 -11.20
C LYS A 147 13.58 1.90 -12.18
N SER A 148 12.89 0.91 -11.66
CA SER A 148 12.27 -0.18 -12.41
C SER A 148 10.75 -0.18 -12.24
N LYS A 149 10.05 -1.01 -13.01
CA LYS A 149 8.60 -1.22 -12.88
C LYS A 149 8.33 -2.70 -12.63
N PHE A 150 7.44 -2.96 -11.71
CA PHE A 150 6.89 -4.28 -11.43
C PHE A 150 5.52 -4.39 -12.08
N PHE A 151 5.30 -5.45 -12.82
CA PHE A 151 4.05 -5.79 -13.48
C PHE A 151 3.55 -7.11 -12.90
N LEU A 152 2.41 -7.08 -12.23
CA LEU A 152 1.69 -8.28 -11.91
C LEU A 152 0.80 -8.61 -13.10
N VAL A 153 0.93 -9.81 -13.63
CA VAL A 153 0.16 -10.25 -14.80
C VAL A 153 -0.63 -11.52 -14.46
N ASP A 154 -1.74 -11.71 -15.15
CA ASP A 154 -2.53 -12.94 -15.08
C ASP A 154 -1.90 -14.08 -15.91
N GLU A 155 -2.63 -15.20 -16.02
CA GLU A 155 -2.18 -16.36 -16.81
C GLU A 155 -2.10 -16.06 -18.31
N ASN A 156 -2.89 -15.10 -18.81
CA ASN A 156 -2.93 -14.66 -20.20
C ASN A 156 -1.86 -13.59 -20.51
N ASN A 157 -1.03 -13.20 -19.51
CA ASN A 157 -0.08 -12.09 -19.53
C ASN A 157 -0.73 -10.71 -19.64
N GLU A 158 -2.00 -10.57 -19.28
CA GLU A 158 -2.64 -9.27 -19.12
C GLU A 158 -2.20 -8.62 -17.81
N THR A 159 -1.93 -7.31 -17.85
CA THR A 159 -1.43 -6.60 -16.68
C THR A 159 -2.57 -6.32 -15.72
N ILE A 160 -2.52 -6.95 -14.55
CA ILE A 160 -3.45 -6.72 -13.44
C ILE A 160 -3.06 -5.44 -12.69
N PHE A 161 -1.73 -5.23 -12.50
CA PHE A 161 -1.23 -4.19 -11.63
C PHE A 161 0.18 -3.76 -12.00
N ILE A 162 0.46 -2.45 -11.90
CA ILE A 162 1.79 -1.85 -12.14
C ILE A 162 2.24 -1.11 -10.88
N SER A 163 3.44 -1.42 -10.39
CA SER A 163 4.08 -0.68 -9.30
C SER A 163 5.44 -0.13 -9.72
N PRO A 164 5.63 1.19 -9.73
CA PRO A 164 6.95 1.79 -9.86
C PRO A 164 7.85 1.41 -8.69
N ILE A 165 9.02 0.86 -8.98
CA ILE A 165 10.03 0.47 -8.00
C ILE A 165 11.15 1.50 -8.00
N LYS A 166 11.32 2.21 -6.89
CA LYS A 166 12.44 3.14 -6.68
C LYS A 166 13.72 2.36 -6.41
N LYS A 167 13.62 1.32 -5.54
CA LYS A 167 14.76 0.54 -5.11
C LYS A 167 14.34 -0.81 -4.53
N ILE A 168 15.06 -1.88 -4.91
CA ILE A 168 15.06 -3.17 -4.21
C ILE A 168 16.51 -3.46 -3.80
N ASN A 169 16.71 -3.84 -2.56
CA ASN A 169 17.99 -4.33 -2.03
C ASN A 169 17.78 -5.69 -1.40
N TYR A 170 18.40 -6.70 -1.96
CA TYR A 170 18.49 -8.00 -1.36
C TYR A 170 19.93 -8.22 -0.89
N HIS A 171 20.12 -8.58 0.37
CA HIS A 171 21.43 -8.83 0.93
C HIS A 171 21.37 -9.85 2.07
N ILE A 172 22.54 -10.40 2.38
CA ILE A 172 22.72 -11.34 3.47
C ILE A 172 23.34 -10.60 4.64
N ASN A 173 22.65 -10.60 5.76
CA ASN A 173 23.14 -10.04 7.00
C ASN A 173 23.85 -11.14 7.81
N THR A 174 25.17 -11.15 7.76
CA THR A 174 26.00 -12.14 8.45
C THR A 174 25.94 -11.99 9.97
N ASN A 175 25.76 -10.77 10.48
CA ASN A 175 25.69 -10.50 11.92
C ASN A 175 24.42 -11.11 12.55
N ASN A 176 23.30 -11.02 11.85
CA ASN A 176 22.02 -11.52 12.32
C ASN A 176 21.65 -12.89 11.75
N ASN A 177 22.54 -13.48 10.95
CA ASN A 177 22.31 -14.77 10.29
C ASN A 177 20.96 -14.81 9.55
N SER A 178 20.70 -13.77 8.74
CA SER A 178 19.43 -13.58 8.06
C SER A 178 19.59 -13.08 6.62
N LYS A 179 18.61 -13.38 5.79
CA LYS A 179 18.45 -12.77 4.46
C LYS A 179 17.45 -11.64 4.58
N GLU A 180 17.79 -10.50 4.02
CA GLU A 180 17.01 -9.27 4.13
C GLU A 180 16.70 -8.71 2.74
N LEU A 181 15.45 -8.29 2.55
CA LEU A 181 14.96 -7.68 1.32
C LEU A 181 14.28 -6.35 1.69
N ILE A 182 14.78 -5.26 1.13
CA ILE A 182 14.20 -3.93 1.29
C ILE A 182 13.65 -3.48 -0.04
N ILE A 183 12.37 -3.14 -0.08
CA ILE A 183 11.69 -2.63 -1.27
C ILE A 183 11.23 -1.21 -0.97
N LYS A 184 11.47 -0.28 -1.89
CA LYS A 184 10.89 1.06 -1.88
C LYS A 184 10.25 1.30 -3.24
N GLY A 185 9.02 1.72 -3.24
CA GLY A 185 8.27 1.91 -4.47
C GLY A 185 7.09 2.85 -4.26
N ASN A 186 6.20 2.80 -5.23
CA ASN A 186 4.93 3.48 -5.22
C ASN A 186 3.82 2.47 -5.52
N LEU A 187 2.74 2.54 -4.77
CA LEU A 187 1.57 1.69 -4.90
C LEU A 187 0.36 2.61 -4.95
N PHE A 188 -0.35 2.68 -6.09
CA PHE A 188 -1.48 3.61 -6.27
C PHE A 188 -1.12 5.06 -5.86
N ASP A 189 -0.01 5.58 -6.39
CA ASP A 189 0.56 6.88 -6.07
C ASP A 189 0.97 7.13 -4.61
N ILE A 190 0.85 6.11 -3.76
CA ILE A 190 1.30 6.14 -2.38
C ILE A 190 2.72 5.56 -2.25
N ASP A 191 3.64 6.38 -1.77
CA ASP A 191 5.00 5.93 -1.48
C ASP A 191 5.04 4.92 -0.33
N TYR A 192 5.65 3.77 -0.58
CA TYR A 192 5.84 2.74 0.44
C TYR A 192 7.30 2.31 0.59
N SER A 193 7.59 1.76 1.75
CA SER A 193 8.81 1.00 2.01
C SER A 193 8.45 -0.33 2.68
N SER A 194 9.01 -1.42 2.18
CA SER A 194 8.81 -2.76 2.75
C SER A 194 10.16 -3.35 3.15
N PHE A 195 10.20 -3.96 4.33
CA PHE A 195 11.34 -4.68 4.87
C PHE A 195 10.93 -6.13 5.14
N TRP A 196 11.65 -7.07 4.57
CA TRP A 196 11.43 -8.50 4.72
C TRP A 196 12.68 -9.12 5.34
N LYS A 197 12.48 -9.96 6.32
CA LYS A 197 13.56 -10.69 7.00
C LYS A 197 13.17 -12.14 7.16
N ARG A 198 14.14 -13.01 6.89
CA ARG A 198 14.05 -14.44 7.15
C ARG A 198 15.30 -14.91 7.87
N SER A 199 15.11 -15.54 9.02
CA SER A 199 16.21 -16.14 9.79
C SER A 199 16.59 -17.50 9.19
N TYR A 200 17.88 -17.82 9.21
CA TYR A 200 18.35 -19.18 8.90
C TYR A 200 17.98 -20.19 10.01
N LYS A 201 17.79 -19.70 11.26
CA LYS A 201 17.45 -20.56 12.40
C LYS A 201 16.00 -21.03 12.35
N GLU A 202 15.10 -20.18 11.85
CA GLU A 202 13.65 -20.46 11.77
C GLU A 202 13.12 -20.16 10.36
N PRO A 203 13.45 -20.98 9.38
CA PRO A 203 13.13 -20.71 7.98
C PRO A 203 11.64 -20.78 7.65
N SER A 204 10.82 -21.41 8.49
CA SER A 204 9.37 -21.47 8.34
C SER A 204 8.67 -20.15 8.70
N ILE A 205 9.31 -19.29 9.49
CA ILE A 205 8.76 -18.01 9.93
C ILE A 205 9.37 -16.90 9.09
N SER A 206 8.52 -16.11 8.48
CA SER A 206 8.93 -14.89 7.78
C SER A 206 8.29 -13.68 8.45
N PHE A 207 9.07 -12.62 8.53
CA PHE A 207 8.67 -11.33 9.05
C PHE A 207 8.74 -10.28 7.96
N ASN A 208 7.73 -9.43 7.87
CA ASN A 208 7.83 -8.23 7.07
C ASN A 208 7.22 -7.01 7.78
N GLU A 209 7.73 -5.86 7.41
CA GLU A 209 7.18 -4.55 7.77
C GLU A 209 6.90 -3.77 6.50
N ILE A 210 5.74 -3.15 6.43
CA ILE A 210 5.36 -2.26 5.33
C ILE A 210 4.98 -0.91 5.93
N LYS A 211 5.53 0.17 5.39
CA LYS A 211 5.25 1.54 5.79
C LYS A 211 4.78 2.33 4.58
N PHE A 212 3.60 2.91 4.67
CA PHE A 212 3.10 3.90 3.73
C PHE A 212 3.28 5.29 4.33
N LYS A 213 3.57 6.28 3.49
CA LYS A 213 3.79 7.65 3.96
C LYS A 213 2.50 8.42 4.15
N ASN A 214 1.60 8.26 3.22
CA ASN A 214 0.32 8.95 3.20
C ASN A 214 -0.75 8.00 2.66
N PRO A 215 -1.73 7.54 3.48
CA PRO A 215 -1.84 7.81 4.92
C PRO A 215 -0.69 7.17 5.71
N ASN A 216 -0.42 7.66 6.93
CA ASN A 216 0.57 7.04 7.81
C ASN A 216 0.07 5.66 8.28
N LEU A 217 0.40 4.63 7.50
CA LEU A 217 0.00 3.25 7.74
C LEU A 217 1.24 2.39 7.92
N PHE A 218 1.30 1.69 9.05
CA PHE A 218 2.38 0.78 9.35
C PHE A 218 1.85 -0.62 9.61
N ILE A 219 2.34 -1.60 8.86
CA ILE A 219 1.92 -3.00 8.94
C ILE A 219 3.13 -3.84 9.35
N LYS A 220 3.02 -4.58 10.46
CA LYS A 220 3.94 -5.66 10.83
C LYS A 220 3.25 -6.99 10.60
N ASN A 221 3.90 -7.85 9.86
CA ASN A 221 3.32 -9.11 9.46
C ASN A 221 4.24 -10.28 9.82
N PHE A 222 3.67 -11.28 10.48
CA PHE A 222 4.29 -12.56 10.76
C PHE A 222 3.48 -13.65 10.09
N PHE A 223 4.12 -14.45 9.27
CA PHE A 223 3.44 -15.53 8.58
C PHE A 223 4.25 -16.81 8.60
N SER A 224 3.52 -17.92 8.68
CA SER A 224 4.05 -19.27 8.66
C SER A 224 3.50 -20.03 7.45
N TYR A 225 4.29 -20.97 6.98
CA TYR A 225 3.91 -21.88 5.92
C TYR A 225 3.54 -23.22 6.54
N LYS A 226 2.36 -23.73 6.19
CA LYS A 226 2.01 -25.10 6.50
C LYS A 226 2.26 -26.02 5.30
N ASP A 227 1.95 -25.55 4.11
CA ASP A 227 2.20 -26.19 2.82
C ASP A 227 2.30 -25.16 1.69
N LYS A 228 2.49 -25.60 0.43
CA LYS A 228 2.67 -24.71 -0.73
C LYS A 228 1.43 -23.88 -1.07
N SER A 229 0.24 -24.30 -0.67
CA SER A 229 -1.04 -23.68 -1.06
C SER A 229 -1.74 -22.91 0.06
N ASN A 230 -1.37 -23.14 1.32
CA ASN A 230 -2.06 -22.58 2.47
C ASN A 230 -1.13 -21.77 3.34
N PHE A 231 -1.37 -20.46 3.39
CA PHE A 231 -0.66 -19.54 4.24
C PHE A 231 -1.55 -19.04 5.34
N SER A 232 -1.00 -18.91 6.52
CA SER A 232 -1.67 -18.21 7.60
C SER A 232 -0.71 -17.24 8.27
N GLY A 233 -1.24 -16.14 8.74
CA GLY A 233 -0.43 -15.14 9.40
C GLY A 233 -1.21 -14.27 10.35
N LYS A 234 -0.45 -13.43 11.04
CA LYS A 234 -0.95 -12.41 11.93
C LYS A 234 -0.30 -11.09 11.59
N SER A 235 -1.12 -10.06 11.43
CA SER A 235 -0.63 -8.70 11.18
C SER A 235 -1.03 -7.78 12.32
N SER A 236 -0.13 -6.87 12.67
CA SER A 236 -0.42 -5.69 13.48
C SER A 236 -0.34 -4.47 12.59
N ILE A 237 -1.44 -3.76 12.50
CA ILE A 237 -1.62 -2.59 11.64
C ILE A 237 -1.75 -1.39 12.57
N ASN A 238 -0.87 -0.39 12.43
CA ASN A 238 -1.06 0.92 13.04
C ASN A 238 -1.58 1.88 11.98
N PHE A 239 -2.79 2.35 12.17
CA PHE A 239 -3.48 3.26 11.26
C PHE A 239 -4.20 4.34 12.07
N LEU A 240 -3.96 5.61 11.75
CA LEU A 240 -4.53 6.78 12.46
C LEU A 240 -4.32 6.70 13.99
N ASN A 241 -3.13 6.24 14.41
CA ASN A 241 -2.75 6.00 15.81
C ASN A 241 -3.55 4.90 16.53
N GLU A 242 -4.31 4.09 15.80
CA GLU A 242 -4.99 2.91 16.33
C GLU A 242 -4.24 1.63 15.95
N ASP A 243 -4.07 0.74 16.93
CA ASP A 243 -3.46 -0.56 16.70
C ASP A 243 -4.54 -1.60 16.42
N ILE A 244 -4.48 -2.16 15.22
CA ILE A 244 -5.41 -3.18 14.72
C ILE A 244 -4.64 -4.49 14.58
N VAL A 245 -5.14 -5.55 15.19
CA VAL A 245 -4.59 -6.89 15.03
C VAL A 245 -5.55 -7.72 14.18
N ILE A 246 -5.01 -8.35 13.15
CA ILE A 246 -5.76 -9.25 12.27
C ILE A 246 -5.04 -10.59 12.13
N ASN A 247 -5.80 -11.65 11.95
CA ASN A 247 -5.33 -12.92 11.43
C ASN A 247 -5.78 -13.03 9.99
N TYR A 248 -4.99 -13.71 9.15
CA TYR A 248 -5.38 -13.98 7.78
C TYR A 248 -4.98 -15.39 7.36
N ILE A 249 -5.74 -15.91 6.40
CA ILE A 249 -5.49 -17.18 5.73
C ILE A 249 -5.58 -16.92 4.23
N ILE A 250 -4.57 -17.37 3.49
CA ILE A 250 -4.57 -17.33 2.02
C ILE A 250 -4.79 -18.76 1.56
N LYS A 251 -5.88 -19.00 0.84
CA LYS A 251 -6.25 -20.29 0.32
C LYS A 251 -7.11 -20.11 -0.93
N ASP A 252 -6.91 -20.95 -1.95
CA ASP A 252 -7.73 -21.02 -3.15
C ASP A 252 -7.94 -19.65 -3.83
N LYS A 253 -6.83 -18.89 -4.03
CA LYS A 253 -6.83 -17.54 -4.60
C LYS A 253 -7.67 -16.52 -3.81
N LYS A 254 -7.97 -16.79 -2.54
CA LYS A 254 -8.69 -15.89 -1.63
C LYS A 254 -7.87 -15.61 -0.38
N ILE A 255 -8.01 -14.39 0.13
CA ILE A 255 -7.46 -13.97 1.42
C ILE A 255 -8.62 -13.75 2.37
N PHE A 256 -8.68 -14.54 3.42
CA PHE A 256 -9.63 -14.38 4.51
C PHE A 256 -8.97 -13.61 5.64
N ILE A 257 -9.52 -12.48 6.04
CA ILE A 257 -9.00 -11.62 7.09
C ILE A 257 -10.03 -11.54 8.20
N ASN A 258 -9.60 -11.71 9.45
CA ASN A 258 -10.47 -11.50 10.59
C ASN A 258 -9.71 -10.92 11.80
N SER A 259 -10.34 -10.04 12.53
CA SER A 259 -9.83 -9.59 13.82
C SER A 259 -10.10 -10.65 14.91
N PRO A 260 -9.10 -10.99 15.76
CA PRO A 260 -9.28 -12.03 16.78
C PRO A 260 -10.26 -11.60 17.87
N ASP A 261 -11.13 -12.53 18.32
CA ASP A 261 -12.17 -12.28 19.34
C ASP A 261 -11.63 -11.80 20.69
N LYS A 262 -10.40 -12.22 21.02
CA LYS A 262 -9.74 -11.85 22.28
C LYS A 262 -9.28 -10.39 22.35
N SER A 263 -9.37 -9.63 21.27
CA SER A 263 -9.03 -8.21 21.23
C SER A 263 -10.16 -7.31 21.76
N LYS A 264 -10.64 -7.56 22.99
CA LYS A 264 -11.75 -6.80 23.61
C LYS A 264 -11.53 -5.28 23.69
N ASN A 265 -10.29 -4.84 23.62
CA ASN A 265 -9.93 -3.41 23.69
C ASN A 265 -9.68 -2.77 22.32
N GLN A 266 -9.75 -3.53 21.24
CA GLN A 266 -9.52 -3.03 19.89
C GLN A 266 -10.72 -2.19 19.44
N LYS A 267 -10.48 -0.93 19.05
CA LYS A 267 -11.53 -0.01 18.61
C LYS A 267 -12.01 -0.30 17.19
N ILE A 268 -11.11 -0.84 16.37
CA ILE A 268 -11.38 -1.19 14.97
C ILE A 268 -11.25 -2.69 14.82
N LYS A 269 -12.28 -3.34 14.27
CA LYS A 269 -12.22 -4.74 13.85
C LYS A 269 -12.43 -4.82 12.34
N ILE A 270 -11.71 -5.70 11.70
CA ILE A 270 -11.77 -5.90 10.25
C ILE A 270 -12.13 -7.35 9.98
N ASN A 271 -13.15 -7.56 9.16
CA ASN A 271 -13.50 -8.84 8.58
C ASN A 271 -13.57 -8.67 7.06
N SER A 272 -12.75 -9.37 6.32
CA SER A 272 -12.66 -9.19 4.86
C SER A 272 -12.40 -10.50 4.15
N ILE A 273 -12.93 -10.57 2.93
CA ILE A 273 -12.59 -11.59 1.94
C ILE A 273 -12.08 -10.84 0.73
N ILE A 274 -10.87 -11.16 0.29
CA ILE A 274 -10.27 -10.60 -0.92
C ILE A 274 -10.11 -11.76 -1.90
N GLU A 275 -10.81 -11.70 -3.01
CA GLU A 275 -10.61 -12.58 -4.15
C GLU A 275 -9.50 -12.01 -5.02
N LEU A 276 -8.59 -12.87 -5.49
CA LEU A 276 -7.42 -12.41 -6.25
C LEU A 276 -7.65 -12.52 -7.76
N GLU A 277 -8.59 -13.35 -8.18
CA GLU A 277 -8.95 -13.58 -9.59
C GLU A 277 -10.45 -13.89 -9.75
N PRO A 278 -11.28 -12.97 -10.29
CA PRO A 278 -10.96 -11.55 -10.51
C PRO A 278 -10.75 -10.82 -9.18
N PHE A 279 -10.02 -9.69 -9.20
CA PHE A 279 -9.76 -8.96 -7.97
C PHE A 279 -11.05 -8.33 -7.43
N TYR A 280 -11.49 -8.79 -6.27
CA TYR A 280 -12.70 -8.32 -5.61
C TYR A 280 -12.52 -8.29 -4.09
N ILE A 281 -12.97 -7.21 -3.44
CA ILE A 281 -12.86 -7.03 -2.00
C ILE A 281 -14.27 -6.96 -1.40
N GLU A 282 -14.53 -7.81 -0.41
CA GLU A 282 -15.66 -7.67 0.49
C GLU A 282 -15.15 -7.45 1.90
N SER A 283 -15.44 -6.30 2.50
CA SER A 283 -14.88 -5.93 3.80
C SER A 283 -15.93 -5.30 4.70
N THR A 284 -15.89 -5.69 5.98
CA THR A 284 -16.60 -5.02 7.06
C THR A 284 -15.58 -4.48 8.06
N ILE A 285 -15.65 -3.17 8.30
CA ILE A 285 -14.85 -2.48 9.32
C ILE A 285 -15.79 -2.07 10.44
N ASP A 286 -15.66 -2.70 11.60
CA ASP A 286 -16.40 -2.35 12.79
C ASP A 286 -15.62 -1.35 13.62
N ILE A 287 -16.22 -0.20 13.89
CA ILE A 287 -15.68 0.84 14.76
C ILE A 287 -16.51 0.86 16.05
N SER A 288 -15.87 0.61 17.16
CA SER A 288 -16.51 0.64 18.48
C SER A 288 -15.77 1.57 19.43
N LYS A 289 -16.52 2.26 20.30
CA LYS A 289 -16.09 3.12 21.43
C LYS A 289 -15.99 4.62 21.23
N LYS A 290 -15.92 5.30 22.38
CA LYS A 290 -15.92 6.75 22.63
C LYS A 290 -14.97 7.54 21.73
N ASP A 291 -15.42 8.73 21.33
CA ASP A 291 -14.62 9.82 20.73
C ASP A 291 -13.91 9.46 19.39
N ASN A 292 -14.66 8.85 18.46
CA ASN A 292 -14.11 8.41 17.19
C ASN A 292 -14.51 9.27 15.98
N ASN A 293 -15.05 10.48 16.17
CA ASN A 293 -15.40 11.33 15.04
C ASN A 293 -14.22 11.58 14.13
N PHE A 294 -13.05 11.91 14.71
CA PHE A 294 -11.79 12.07 13.96
C PHE A 294 -11.41 10.82 13.15
N LEU A 295 -11.58 9.63 13.72
CA LEU A 295 -11.28 8.37 13.02
C LEU A 295 -12.25 8.12 11.87
N ILE A 296 -13.54 8.37 12.09
CA ILE A 296 -14.60 8.19 11.08
C ILE A 296 -14.40 9.18 9.94
N ASP A 297 -14.19 10.45 10.23
CA ASP A 297 -13.96 11.49 9.23
C ASP A 297 -12.69 11.18 8.38
N ASN A 298 -11.59 10.77 9.00
CA ASN A 298 -10.38 10.39 8.27
C ASN A 298 -10.55 9.11 7.45
N LEU A 299 -11.32 8.13 7.92
CA LEU A 299 -11.63 6.93 7.13
C LEU A 299 -12.51 7.26 5.94
N LEU A 300 -13.54 8.08 6.14
CA LEU A 300 -14.40 8.55 5.06
C LEU A 300 -13.60 9.34 4.03
N TYR A 301 -12.79 10.30 4.48
CA TYR A 301 -11.90 11.08 3.63
C TYR A 301 -10.97 10.16 2.82
N PHE A 302 -10.34 9.18 3.46
CA PHE A 302 -9.48 8.22 2.78
C PHE A 302 -10.24 7.38 1.75
N ILE A 303 -11.43 6.86 2.08
CA ILE A 303 -12.24 6.03 1.17
C ILE A 303 -12.71 6.86 -0.02
N LEU A 304 -13.19 8.08 0.20
CA LEU A 304 -13.77 8.92 -0.84
C LEU A 304 -12.72 9.54 -1.76
N ASN A 305 -11.56 9.92 -1.21
CA ASN A 305 -10.42 10.42 -2.00
C ASN A 305 -9.61 9.31 -2.69
N SER A 306 -9.94 8.06 -2.44
CA SER A 306 -9.23 6.93 -3.06
C SER A 306 -9.64 6.63 -4.50
N ASN A 307 -10.53 7.44 -5.13
CA ASN A 307 -10.95 7.23 -6.51
C ASN A 307 -9.78 7.13 -7.50
N GLU A 308 -8.72 7.92 -7.31
CA GLU A 308 -7.50 7.84 -8.12
C GLU A 308 -6.74 6.53 -7.93
N TYR A 309 -6.88 5.90 -6.77
CA TYR A 309 -6.13 4.70 -6.37
C TYR A 309 -6.89 3.39 -6.61
N LEU A 310 -8.21 3.48 -6.71
CA LEU A 310 -9.10 2.30 -6.81
C LEU A 310 -9.41 1.88 -8.26
N GLY A 311 -8.70 2.44 -9.25
CA GLY A 311 -8.99 2.32 -10.68
C GLY A 311 -9.17 0.91 -11.25
N ASN A 312 -8.76 -0.14 -10.51
CA ASN A 312 -8.92 -1.53 -10.90
C ASN A 312 -9.43 -2.41 -9.75
N ILE A 313 -10.09 -1.80 -8.76
CA ILE A 313 -10.62 -2.51 -7.60
C ILE A 313 -12.14 -2.55 -7.70
N ASN A 314 -12.70 -3.75 -7.61
CA ASN A 314 -14.12 -3.98 -7.44
C ASN A 314 -14.37 -4.50 -6.02
N GLY A 315 -15.47 -4.06 -5.40
CA GLY A 315 -15.73 -4.55 -4.06
C GLY A 315 -16.91 -3.90 -3.35
N LYS A 316 -17.13 -4.41 -2.14
CA LYS A 316 -18.10 -3.86 -1.17
C LYS A 316 -17.38 -3.61 0.14
N LEU A 317 -17.60 -2.43 0.71
CA LEU A 317 -17.10 -2.06 2.02
C LEU A 317 -18.27 -1.63 2.90
N THR A 318 -18.40 -2.25 4.06
CA THR A 318 -19.35 -1.84 5.09
C THR A 318 -18.56 -1.25 6.27
N LEU A 319 -18.85 -0.01 6.59
CA LEU A 319 -18.39 0.64 7.80
C LEU A 319 -19.48 0.53 8.85
N ALA A 320 -19.28 -0.31 9.87
CA ALA A 320 -20.22 -0.49 10.96
C ALA A 320 -19.79 0.33 12.18
N LEU A 321 -20.65 1.21 12.64
CA LEU A 321 -20.45 2.07 13.80
C LEU A 321 -21.24 1.49 14.97
N ASN A 322 -20.58 1.09 16.03
CA ASN A 322 -21.22 0.39 17.14
C ASN A 322 -20.99 1.11 18.48
N ASN A 323 -22.04 1.30 19.26
CA ASN A 323 -22.00 1.86 20.61
C ASN A 323 -21.31 3.23 20.69
N LEU A 324 -21.68 4.17 19.82
CA LEU A 324 -21.20 5.54 19.84
C LEU A 324 -21.71 6.23 21.12
N GLN A 325 -20.83 6.41 22.10
CA GLN A 325 -21.18 7.11 23.35
C GLN A 325 -21.14 8.62 23.12
N ASN A 326 -22.06 9.34 23.76
CA ASN A 326 -22.24 10.80 23.65
C ASN A 326 -22.70 11.32 22.27
N SER A 327 -23.09 10.43 21.36
CA SER A 327 -23.72 10.76 20.07
C SER A 327 -25.23 10.60 20.14
N ILE A 328 -25.96 11.28 19.28
CA ILE A 328 -27.39 11.02 19.03
C ILE A 328 -27.53 9.65 18.38
N ILE A 329 -26.64 9.33 17.47
CA ILE A 329 -26.56 8.04 16.77
C ILE A 329 -25.90 7.05 17.71
N ASN A 330 -26.53 5.92 17.93
CA ASN A 330 -25.97 4.83 18.74
C ASN A 330 -25.20 3.84 17.90
N ASP A 331 -25.82 3.39 16.82
CA ASP A 331 -25.25 2.42 15.90
C ASP A 331 -25.53 2.89 14.47
N GLY A 332 -24.68 2.49 13.51
CA GLY A 332 -24.89 2.82 12.12
C GLY A 332 -24.13 1.91 11.18
N LYS A 333 -24.58 1.88 9.91
CA LYS A 333 -23.87 1.19 8.83
C LYS A 333 -23.83 2.09 7.62
N ILE A 334 -22.64 2.29 7.07
CA ILE A 334 -22.40 2.97 5.80
C ILE A 334 -21.89 1.91 4.83
N ASN A 335 -22.60 1.73 3.72
CA ASN A 335 -22.26 0.75 2.71
C ASN A 335 -21.69 1.44 1.48
N PHE A 336 -20.55 0.97 1.03
CA PHE A 336 -19.86 1.42 -0.17
C PHE A 336 -19.82 0.28 -1.19
N SER A 337 -20.13 0.61 -2.43
CA SER A 337 -19.86 -0.23 -3.59
C SER A 337 -18.77 0.42 -4.41
N ILE A 338 -17.71 -0.31 -4.67
CA ILE A 338 -16.55 0.14 -5.44
C ILE A 338 -16.59 -0.58 -6.77
N ASN A 339 -16.61 0.15 -7.86
CA ASN A 339 -16.66 -0.40 -9.20
C ASN A 339 -15.80 0.44 -10.14
N GLU A 340 -14.67 -0.08 -10.57
CA GLU A 340 -13.78 0.43 -11.61
C GLU A 340 -13.66 1.97 -11.67
N GLN A 341 -13.24 2.65 -10.62
CA GLN A 341 -13.11 4.11 -10.50
C GLN A 341 -14.24 4.85 -9.78
N PHE A 342 -15.36 4.19 -9.50
CA PHE A 342 -16.47 4.86 -8.81
C PHE A 342 -16.71 4.23 -7.44
N VAL A 343 -16.76 5.07 -6.42
CA VAL A 343 -17.24 4.69 -5.10
C VAL A 343 -18.69 5.21 -4.99
N LYS A 344 -19.63 4.29 -4.85
CA LYS A 344 -21.03 4.61 -4.63
C LYS A 344 -21.41 4.24 -3.20
N LEU A 345 -22.10 5.13 -2.54
CA LEU A 345 -22.68 4.83 -1.23
C LEU A 345 -24.09 4.30 -1.44
N GLU A 346 -24.39 3.19 -0.75
CA GLU A 346 -25.67 2.50 -0.88
C GLU A 346 -26.35 2.45 0.49
N ASN A 347 -27.67 2.56 0.50
CA ASN A 347 -28.58 2.28 1.63
C ASN A 347 -27.92 2.23 3.01
N SER A 348 -27.54 3.37 3.55
CA SER A 348 -26.94 3.48 4.87
C SER A 348 -28.02 3.64 5.94
N VAL A 349 -27.82 3.04 7.10
CA VAL A 349 -28.81 3.07 8.18
C VAL A 349 -28.14 3.45 9.49
N PHE A 350 -28.75 4.41 10.20
CA PHE A 350 -28.30 4.86 11.52
C PHE A 350 -29.40 4.69 12.55
N GLU A 351 -29.07 4.12 13.70
CA GLU A 351 -30.00 3.97 14.82
C GLU A 351 -29.84 5.11 15.81
N ILE A 352 -30.98 5.74 16.13
CA ILE A 352 -31.07 6.73 17.22
C ILE A 352 -31.67 6.02 18.41
N LYS A 353 -30.85 5.86 19.46
CA LYS A 353 -31.15 5.06 20.62
C LYS A 353 -32.56 5.35 21.20
N GLY A 354 -33.43 4.33 21.16
CA GLY A 354 -34.77 4.38 21.71
C GLY A 354 -35.73 5.28 20.96
N ILE A 355 -35.36 5.86 19.81
CA ILE A 355 -36.18 6.82 19.09
C ILE A 355 -36.61 6.29 17.73
N GLY A 356 -35.66 5.82 16.92
CA GLY A 356 -35.93 5.39 15.55
C GLY A 356 -34.70 5.15 14.73
N LYS A 357 -34.88 5.19 13.39
CA LYS A 357 -33.84 4.93 12.42
C LYS A 357 -33.79 6.02 11.36
N ILE A 358 -32.58 6.40 10.93
CA ILE A 358 -32.36 7.23 9.75
C ILE A 358 -31.84 6.30 8.65
N LYS A 359 -32.53 6.30 7.51
CA LYS A 359 -32.08 5.73 6.26
C LYS A 359 -31.52 6.85 5.41
N SER A 360 -30.35 6.65 4.84
CA SER A 360 -29.62 7.68 4.11
C SER A 360 -29.05 7.13 2.82
N ASP A 361 -29.30 7.85 1.73
CA ASP A 361 -28.66 7.65 0.45
C ASP A 361 -27.66 8.78 0.24
N PHE A 362 -26.39 8.42 0.17
CA PHE A 362 -25.30 9.38 0.13
C PHE A 362 -24.75 9.56 -1.27
N ARG A 363 -24.26 10.79 -1.52
CA ARG A 363 -23.47 11.16 -2.68
C ARG A 363 -22.31 12.03 -2.21
N TYR A 364 -21.29 12.14 -3.01
CA TYR A 364 -20.20 13.07 -2.78
C TYR A 364 -19.72 13.66 -4.10
N TYR A 365 -19.16 14.86 -4.03
CA TYR A 365 -18.55 15.55 -5.15
C TYR A 365 -17.48 16.51 -4.64
N GLU A 366 -16.56 16.87 -5.52
CA GLU A 366 -15.53 17.87 -5.22
C GLU A 366 -16.02 19.25 -5.72
N ASN A 367 -15.91 20.26 -4.86
CA ASN A 367 -16.22 21.64 -5.19
C ASN A 367 -15.07 22.55 -4.77
N GLN A 368 -14.39 23.16 -5.72
CA GLN A 368 -13.24 24.06 -5.51
C GLN A 368 -12.11 23.46 -4.65
N GLY A 369 -11.94 22.14 -4.71
CA GLY A 369 -10.94 21.41 -3.94
C GLY A 369 -11.45 20.89 -2.58
N ASP A 370 -12.66 21.28 -2.14
CA ASP A 370 -13.29 20.75 -0.94
C ASP A 370 -14.14 19.51 -1.29
N LEU A 371 -14.05 18.48 -0.45
CA LEU A 371 -14.88 17.29 -0.56
C LEU A 371 -16.23 17.52 0.13
N ILE A 372 -17.28 17.56 -0.67
CA ILE A 372 -18.66 17.76 -0.22
C ILE A 372 -19.40 16.42 -0.19
N PHE A 373 -20.02 16.14 0.92
CA PHE A 373 -20.79 14.93 1.16
C PHE A 373 -22.28 15.30 1.34
N THR A 374 -23.15 14.77 0.48
CA THR A 374 -24.59 15.03 0.53
C THR A 374 -25.36 13.76 0.82
N SER A 375 -26.49 13.86 1.49
CA SER A 375 -27.40 12.73 1.69
C SER A 375 -28.88 13.14 1.69
N GLU A 376 -29.68 12.30 1.05
CA GLU A 376 -31.12 12.29 1.17
C GLU A 376 -31.51 11.36 2.33
N ASN A 377 -32.24 11.87 3.32
CA ASN A 377 -32.44 11.15 4.56
C ASN A 377 -33.94 10.95 4.87
N VAL A 378 -34.24 9.77 5.39
CA VAL A 378 -35.58 9.45 5.91
C VAL A 378 -35.44 9.02 7.37
N PHE A 379 -35.91 9.86 8.27
CA PHE A 379 -35.93 9.53 9.69
C PHE A 379 -37.28 8.90 10.06
N GLU A 380 -37.27 7.60 10.35
CA GLU A 380 -38.44 6.85 10.82
C GLU A 380 -38.50 6.89 12.35
N ILE A 381 -39.52 7.54 12.91
CA ILE A 381 -39.74 7.67 14.36
C ILE A 381 -40.54 6.47 14.84
N THR A 382 -39.94 5.59 15.63
CA THR A 382 -40.59 4.40 16.20
C THR A 382 -41.11 4.66 17.63
N ASN A 383 -40.50 5.61 18.35
CA ASN A 383 -40.90 5.96 19.70
C ASN A 383 -41.06 7.47 19.88
N VAL A 384 -42.29 7.90 19.70
CA VAL A 384 -42.67 9.32 19.79
C VAL A 384 -42.45 9.91 21.19
N LYS A 385 -42.58 9.09 22.28
CA LYS A 385 -42.39 9.58 23.64
C LYS A 385 -40.92 9.93 23.89
N GLU A 386 -40.00 9.06 23.52
CA GLU A 386 -38.55 9.31 23.68
C GLU A 386 -38.08 10.44 22.72
N PHE A 387 -38.62 10.53 21.51
CA PHE A 387 -38.37 11.65 20.60
C PHE A 387 -38.80 12.97 21.25
N SER A 388 -40.04 13.02 21.74
CA SER A 388 -40.64 14.18 22.45
C SER A 388 -39.74 14.62 23.62
N LYS A 389 -39.31 13.67 24.45
CA LYS A 389 -38.43 13.92 25.61
C LYS A 389 -37.04 14.45 25.18
N LYS A 390 -36.42 13.82 24.20
CA LYS A 390 -35.07 14.18 23.76
C LYS A 390 -35.00 15.56 23.09
N PHE A 391 -36.01 15.89 22.28
CA PHE A 391 -36.09 17.16 21.56
C PHE A 391 -36.92 18.21 22.30
N GLN A 392 -37.52 17.84 23.43
CA GLN A 392 -38.38 18.74 24.25
C GLN A 392 -39.56 19.34 23.49
N ILE A 393 -40.26 18.51 22.73
CA ILE A 393 -41.42 18.85 21.91
C ILE A 393 -42.67 18.17 22.51
N SER A 394 -43.82 18.81 22.48
CA SER A 394 -45.07 18.22 22.99
C SER A 394 -45.43 16.95 22.19
N SER A 395 -45.63 15.82 22.90
CA SER A 395 -46.03 14.55 22.27
C SER A 395 -47.38 14.62 21.55
N LYS A 396 -48.24 15.58 21.92
CA LYS A 396 -49.53 15.82 21.24
C LYS A 396 -49.31 16.27 19.80
N ARG A 397 -48.33 17.12 19.54
CA ARG A 397 -47.98 17.62 18.18
C ARG A 397 -47.34 16.57 17.29
N LEU A 398 -46.64 15.64 17.91
CA LEU A 398 -45.93 14.56 17.21
C LEU A 398 -46.84 13.36 16.87
N LYS A 399 -48.09 13.36 17.31
CA LYS A 399 -48.97 12.19 17.23
C LYS A 399 -49.17 11.65 15.81
N ASN A 400 -49.09 12.55 14.83
CA ASN A 400 -49.27 12.23 13.41
C ASN A 400 -47.98 12.18 12.62
N ILE A 401 -46.82 12.44 13.24
CA ILE A 401 -45.55 12.46 12.55
C ILE A 401 -44.85 11.11 12.75
N LYS A 402 -44.70 10.36 11.67
CA LYS A 402 -44.01 9.07 11.65
C LYS A 402 -42.63 9.14 10.97
N THR A 403 -42.54 10.02 9.97
CA THR A 403 -41.33 10.16 9.16
C THR A 403 -40.94 11.63 8.97
N ILE A 404 -39.66 11.93 8.97
CA ILE A 404 -39.10 13.23 8.60
C ILE A 404 -38.08 12.98 7.48
N TYR A 405 -38.30 13.67 6.36
CA TYR A 405 -37.38 13.67 5.23
C TYR A 405 -36.56 14.95 5.30
N PHE A 406 -35.28 14.86 5.01
CA PHE A 406 -34.36 16.02 4.97
C PHE A 406 -33.14 15.71 4.16
N ASP A 407 -32.55 16.73 3.56
CA ASP A 407 -31.24 16.67 2.93
C ASP A 407 -30.21 17.18 3.89
N LEU A 408 -29.03 16.52 3.88
CA LEU A 408 -27.89 16.92 4.65
C LEU A 408 -26.69 17.11 3.70
N GLU A 409 -25.98 18.21 3.90
CA GLU A 409 -24.70 18.46 3.26
C GLU A 409 -23.64 18.64 4.32
N LYS A 410 -22.49 17.99 4.14
CA LYS A 410 -21.33 18.14 5.00
C LYS A 410 -20.09 18.43 4.14
N ASN A 411 -19.45 19.56 4.37
CA ASN A 411 -18.11 19.82 3.88
C ASN A 411 -17.12 19.11 4.82
N ILE A 412 -16.34 18.15 4.29
CA ILE A 412 -15.42 17.32 5.08
C ILE A 412 -14.20 18.13 5.53
N ASP A 413 -13.76 19.11 4.72
CA ASP A 413 -12.53 19.85 4.98
C ASP A 413 -12.69 20.91 6.06
N ASN A 414 -13.81 21.62 6.07
CA ASN A 414 -14.11 22.66 7.08
C ASN A 414 -15.08 22.22 8.18
N ASN A 415 -15.60 20.99 8.11
CA ASN A 415 -16.57 20.42 9.05
C ASN A 415 -17.92 21.12 9.13
N GLU A 416 -18.27 21.92 8.14
CA GLU A 416 -19.58 22.57 8.07
C GLU A 416 -20.67 21.56 7.71
N ILE A 417 -21.78 21.59 8.44
CA ILE A 417 -22.95 20.73 8.21
C ILE A 417 -24.15 21.61 7.98
N SER A 418 -24.90 21.37 6.92
CA SER A 418 -26.16 22.02 6.65
C SER A 418 -27.31 21.03 6.44
N ILE A 419 -28.52 21.42 6.76
CA ILE A 419 -29.74 20.67 6.55
C ILE A 419 -30.71 21.52 5.75
N SER A 420 -31.37 20.92 4.76
CA SER A 420 -32.35 21.59 3.89
C SER A 420 -33.49 20.63 3.50
N ASN A 421 -34.47 21.11 2.72
CA ASN A 421 -35.58 20.32 2.12
C ASN A 421 -36.28 19.42 3.13
N ILE A 422 -36.86 20.02 4.18
CA ILE A 422 -37.43 19.25 5.29
C ILE A 422 -38.93 19.03 5.04
N TYR A 423 -39.36 17.77 4.99
CA TYR A 423 -40.74 17.32 4.81
C TYR A 423 -41.18 16.43 5.97
N LEU A 424 -42.48 16.48 6.30
CA LEU A 424 -43.11 15.63 7.32
C LEU A 424 -44.05 14.62 6.65
N ASN A 425 -43.85 13.33 6.92
CA ASN A 425 -44.62 12.18 6.47
C ASN A 425 -44.64 11.86 4.96
N LYS A 426 -44.59 12.84 4.07
CA LYS A 426 -44.61 12.63 2.61
C LYS A 426 -43.71 13.61 1.89
N VAL A 427 -42.96 13.12 0.91
CA VAL A 427 -42.05 13.92 0.08
C VAL A 427 -42.81 14.78 -0.96
N ASN A 428 -44.06 14.42 -1.30
CA ASN A 428 -44.87 15.10 -2.34
C ASN A 428 -45.68 16.27 -1.82
N GLU A 429 -45.54 16.63 -0.57
CA GLU A 429 -46.13 17.83 0.02
C GLU A 429 -45.12 18.98 -0.02
N ASP A 430 -45.59 20.25 0.07
CA ASP A 430 -44.69 21.38 0.15
C ASP A 430 -43.72 21.21 1.34
N PRO A 431 -42.43 21.53 1.15
CA PRO A 431 -41.47 21.42 2.23
C PRO A 431 -41.87 22.32 3.41
N VAL A 432 -41.70 21.83 4.62
CA VAL A 432 -41.89 22.66 5.82
C VAL A 432 -40.89 23.79 5.85
N SER A 433 -39.72 23.58 5.24
CA SER A 433 -38.72 24.61 5.00
C SER A 433 -37.77 24.22 3.87
N ASP A 434 -37.55 25.15 2.93
CA ASP A 434 -36.57 25.11 1.86
C ASP A 434 -35.27 25.84 2.27
N GLU A 435 -35.23 26.44 3.46
CA GLU A 435 -34.05 27.18 3.95
C GLU A 435 -32.89 26.24 4.29
N PHE A 436 -31.69 26.70 4.04
CA PHE A 436 -30.46 26.04 4.50
C PHE A 436 -30.21 26.40 5.96
N TYR A 437 -30.03 25.38 6.81
CA TYR A 437 -29.73 25.54 8.23
C TYR A 437 -28.34 24.98 8.53
N ILE A 438 -27.42 25.85 8.92
CA ILE A 438 -26.09 25.45 9.36
C ILE A 438 -26.18 24.87 10.77
N ILE A 439 -25.66 23.69 10.97
CA ILE A 439 -25.69 22.94 12.23
C ILE A 439 -24.32 22.92 12.88
N GLU A 440 -24.05 23.90 13.73
CA GLU A 440 -22.78 23.99 14.46
C GLU A 440 -22.68 23.00 15.63
N ASN A 441 -23.82 22.66 16.24
CA ASN A 441 -23.85 21.77 17.39
C ASN A 441 -25.23 21.16 17.63
N LEU A 442 -25.28 20.20 18.56
CA LEU A 442 -26.52 19.50 18.94
C LEU A 442 -27.66 20.43 19.42
N GLN A 443 -27.29 21.55 20.06
CA GLN A 443 -28.34 22.47 20.56
C GLN A 443 -28.99 23.24 19.41
N VAL A 444 -28.22 23.64 18.40
CA VAL A 444 -28.75 24.24 17.16
C VAL A 444 -29.71 23.29 16.45
N LEU A 445 -29.29 22.02 16.30
CA LEU A 445 -30.15 20.97 15.71
C LEU A 445 -31.47 20.79 16.51
N LYS A 446 -31.39 20.74 17.84
CA LYS A 446 -32.58 20.64 18.68
C LYS A 446 -33.52 21.85 18.51
N ASN A 447 -32.97 23.04 18.45
CA ASN A 447 -33.74 24.26 18.25
C ASN A 447 -34.38 24.29 16.87
N LEU A 448 -33.70 23.86 15.83
CA LEU A 448 -34.23 23.69 14.49
C LEU A 448 -35.45 22.75 14.48
N ILE A 449 -35.25 21.52 15.02
CA ILE A 449 -36.32 20.53 15.09
C ILE A 449 -37.54 21.07 15.86
N ARG A 450 -37.30 21.82 16.96
CA ARG A 450 -38.39 22.49 17.68
C ARG A 450 -39.11 23.54 16.83
N LYS A 451 -38.36 24.42 16.14
CA LYS A 451 -38.91 25.47 15.27
C LYS A 451 -39.80 24.87 14.19
N LEU A 452 -39.38 23.76 13.57
CA LEU A 452 -40.09 23.11 12.47
C LEU A 452 -41.32 22.31 12.93
N LEU A 453 -41.34 21.85 14.19
CA LEU A 453 -42.42 21.02 14.72
C LEU A 453 -43.31 21.76 15.73
N LEU A 454 -43.07 23.05 15.96
CA LEU A 454 -43.91 23.95 16.75
C LEU A 454 -45.01 24.58 15.89
#